data_407e12987d6c5ce81546df2adff0fd24
#
_entry.id   407e12987d6c5ce81546df2adff0fd24
#
_cell.length_a   1.000
_cell.length_b   1.000
_cell.length_c   1.000
_cell.angle_alpha   90.00
_cell.angle_beta   90.00
_cell.angle_gamma   90.00
#
_symmetry.space_group_name_H-M   'P 1'
#
loop_
_entity.id
_entity.type
_entity.pdbx_description
1 polymer ?
#
loop_
_entity_poly.entity_id
_entity_poly.type
_entity_poly.pdbx_seq_one_letter_code
_entity_poly.pdbx_strand_id
1 'polypeptide(L)'
;MHDDNFLLGYRIREVDATAYYVSEFITEAEEKNILSNVYGVPKPKWTQLSNRRLQNWGGIPHNKGMIAETIPMWLNNYLLKIDKLNVMNGNKPNHILVNEYTPGQGILPHLDGFLFYPTITTISLASHAILNFYEPISKHTNILKPKFSFLLEPRSLLILQDKLFSHYLHGIEDINEDIITDSILNLDMCSSKYSKEKKILRETRISLTIRHVPKTTTFKINIGKQ
;
A
#
# COMPACT_ATOMS: atom_id res chain seq x y z
N MET A 1 4.07 18.65 -19.03
CA MET A 1 5.42 18.23 -18.65
C MET A 1 5.27 17.50 -17.33
N HIS A 2 5.57 16.20 -17.30
CA HIS A 2 5.69 15.49 -16.04
C HIS A 2 6.96 15.98 -15.36
N ASP A 3 6.86 16.37 -14.11
CA ASP A 3 8.02 16.82 -13.33
C ASP A 3 8.75 15.55 -12.85
N ASP A 4 9.57 14.98 -13.76
CA ASP A 4 10.38 13.77 -13.46
C ASP A 4 11.31 13.96 -12.26
N ASN A 5 11.45 15.20 -11.79
CA ASN A 5 12.27 15.57 -10.65
C ASN A 5 11.54 15.53 -9.29
N PHE A 6 10.20 15.53 -9.27
CA PHE A 6 9.44 15.61 -8.02
C PHE A 6 9.83 14.50 -7.03
N LEU A 7 9.86 13.26 -7.49
CA LEU A 7 10.12 12.09 -6.63
C LEU A 7 11.58 11.96 -6.19
N LEU A 8 12.53 12.61 -6.87
CA LEU A 8 13.95 12.49 -6.50
C LEU A 8 14.25 12.98 -5.09
N GLY A 9 13.51 13.98 -4.61
CA GLY A 9 13.61 14.50 -3.23
C GLY A 9 13.00 13.57 -2.16
N TYR A 10 12.22 12.56 -2.58
CA TYR A 10 11.50 11.64 -1.70
C TYR A 10 12.03 10.20 -1.75
N ARG A 11 13.18 9.99 -2.41
CA ARG A 11 13.81 8.68 -2.51
C ARG A 11 14.45 8.27 -1.19
N ILE A 12 14.11 7.09 -0.69
CA ILE A 12 14.83 6.45 0.44
C ILE A 12 16.14 5.92 -0.13
N ARG A 13 17.27 6.48 0.31
CA ARG A 13 18.60 6.19 -0.26
C ARG A 13 19.33 5.07 0.44
N GLU A 14 18.94 4.75 1.65
CA GLU A 14 19.55 3.78 2.55
C GLU A 14 19.26 2.32 2.15
N VAL A 15 18.39 2.12 1.16
CA VAL A 15 18.05 0.78 0.65
C VAL A 15 18.63 0.58 -0.76
N ASP A 16 19.21 -0.62 -1.02
CA ASP A 16 19.68 -1.05 -2.35
C ASP A 16 18.50 -1.50 -3.23
N ALA A 17 17.55 -0.59 -3.43
CA ALA A 17 16.37 -0.76 -4.29
C ALA A 17 15.68 0.61 -4.47
N THR A 18 14.60 0.66 -5.24
CA THR A 18 13.87 1.89 -5.47
C THR A 18 12.65 1.98 -4.56
N ALA A 19 12.70 2.93 -3.63
CA ALA A 19 11.59 3.31 -2.77
C ALA A 19 11.48 4.83 -2.66
N TYR A 20 10.24 5.33 -2.60
CA TYR A 20 9.97 6.74 -2.33
C TYR A 20 8.96 6.85 -1.19
N TYR A 21 9.20 7.80 -0.30
CA TYR A 21 8.29 8.12 0.80
C TYR A 21 7.95 9.60 0.80
N VAL A 22 6.67 9.90 0.65
CA VAL A 22 6.15 11.27 0.68
C VAL A 22 5.26 11.41 1.90
N SER A 23 5.74 12.07 2.93
CA SER A 23 4.92 12.46 4.09
C SER A 23 3.87 13.48 3.64
N GLU A 24 2.69 13.48 4.27
CA GLU A 24 1.61 14.44 3.96
C GLU A 24 1.25 14.52 2.45
N PHE A 25 1.25 13.36 1.74
CA PHE A 25 0.87 13.27 0.32
C PHE A 25 -0.58 13.69 0.07
N ILE A 26 -1.43 13.48 1.05
CA ILE A 26 -2.82 13.95 1.06
C ILE A 26 -3.06 14.85 2.27
N THR A 27 -4.04 15.74 2.14
CA THR A 27 -4.44 16.64 3.21
C THR A 27 -5.30 15.93 4.26
N GLU A 28 -5.43 16.52 5.44
CA GLU A 28 -6.34 16.05 6.50
C GLU A 28 -7.81 16.01 6.03
N ALA A 29 -8.22 16.97 5.22
CA ALA A 29 -9.58 17.00 4.65
C ALA A 29 -9.82 15.83 3.68
N GLU A 30 -8.81 15.50 2.85
CA GLU A 30 -8.86 14.33 1.96
C GLU A 30 -8.91 13.03 2.77
N GLU A 31 -8.09 12.90 3.82
CA GLU A 31 -8.11 11.75 4.71
C GLU A 31 -9.48 11.53 5.34
N LYS A 32 -10.07 12.57 5.94
CA LYS A 32 -11.42 12.52 6.53
C LYS A 32 -12.47 12.09 5.51
N ASN A 33 -12.38 12.62 4.28
CA ASN A 33 -13.30 12.24 3.20
C ASN A 33 -13.13 10.77 2.79
N ILE A 34 -11.89 10.27 2.66
CA ILE A 34 -11.63 8.86 2.35
C ILE A 34 -12.21 7.96 3.44
N LEU A 35 -11.89 8.24 4.71
CA LEU A 35 -12.35 7.43 5.84
C LEU A 35 -13.87 7.38 5.92
N SER A 36 -14.55 8.52 5.73
CA SER A 36 -16.03 8.58 5.68
C SER A 36 -16.59 7.67 4.57
N ASN A 37 -16.02 7.70 3.38
CA ASN A 37 -16.45 6.85 2.26
C ASN A 37 -16.12 5.38 2.48
N VAL A 38 -14.92 5.05 3.01
CA VAL A 38 -14.51 3.66 3.32
C VAL A 38 -15.47 3.02 4.31
N TYR A 39 -15.90 3.73 5.34
CA TYR A 39 -16.85 3.21 6.33
C TYR A 39 -18.31 3.32 5.90
N GLY A 40 -18.60 4.20 4.95
CA GLY A 40 -19.95 4.39 4.39
C GLY A 40 -20.39 3.29 3.40
N VAL A 41 -19.51 2.39 2.99
CA VAL A 41 -19.88 1.31 2.06
C VAL A 41 -20.76 0.25 2.74
N PRO A 42 -21.64 -0.44 1.97
CA PRO A 42 -22.43 -1.56 2.50
C PRO A 42 -21.53 -2.70 3.05
N LYS A 43 -21.98 -3.34 4.14
CA LYS A 43 -21.25 -4.46 4.79
C LYS A 43 -20.74 -5.53 3.81
N PRO A 44 -21.48 -5.98 2.76
CA PRO A 44 -20.99 -6.99 1.82
C PRO A 44 -19.77 -6.56 0.98
N LYS A 45 -19.42 -5.26 0.95
CA LYS A 45 -18.18 -4.81 0.27
C LYS A 45 -16.93 -5.18 1.08
N TRP A 46 -17.07 -5.42 2.36
CA TRP A 46 -16.00 -5.86 3.23
C TRP A 46 -15.82 -7.37 3.17
N THR A 47 -14.60 -7.82 2.95
CA THR A 47 -14.17 -9.21 3.13
C THR A 47 -13.40 -9.32 4.43
N GLN A 48 -13.88 -10.16 5.35
CA GLN A 48 -13.22 -10.41 6.62
C GLN A 48 -12.16 -11.51 6.44
N LEU A 49 -10.94 -11.23 6.89
CA LEU A 49 -9.85 -12.19 7.02
C LEU A 49 -9.50 -12.36 8.51
N SER A 50 -8.61 -13.30 8.85
CA SER A 50 -8.22 -13.56 10.25
C SER A 50 -7.62 -12.33 10.94
N ASN A 51 -6.70 -11.63 10.27
CA ASN A 51 -5.90 -10.54 10.86
C ASN A 51 -6.12 -9.18 10.17
N ARG A 52 -7.20 -8.99 9.43
CA ARG A 52 -7.64 -7.71 8.85
C ARG A 52 -8.97 -7.88 8.13
N ARG A 53 -9.57 -6.79 7.70
CA ARG A 53 -10.62 -6.81 6.67
C ARG A 53 -10.24 -5.91 5.49
N LEU A 54 -10.86 -6.17 4.33
CA LEU A 54 -10.48 -5.47 3.11
C LEU A 54 -11.68 -5.19 2.19
N GLN A 55 -11.46 -4.25 1.25
CA GLN A 55 -12.35 -3.98 0.11
C GLN A 55 -11.52 -4.04 -1.17
N ASN A 56 -12.03 -4.72 -2.20
CA ASN A 56 -11.47 -4.69 -3.55
C ASN A 56 -12.23 -3.68 -4.41
N TRP A 57 -11.48 -2.85 -5.15
CA TRP A 57 -12.01 -1.85 -6.08
C TRP A 57 -11.29 -1.93 -7.42
N GLY A 58 -12.06 -1.86 -8.51
CA GLY A 58 -11.55 -2.06 -9.87
C GLY A 58 -11.62 -3.51 -10.33
N GLY A 59 -11.98 -4.42 -9.44
CA GLY A 59 -12.12 -5.86 -9.68
C GLY A 59 -11.25 -6.70 -8.76
N ILE A 60 -11.33 -8.02 -8.92
CA ILE A 60 -10.48 -8.98 -8.19
C ILE A 60 -9.40 -9.49 -9.15
N PRO A 61 -8.11 -9.25 -8.85
CA PRO A 61 -7.01 -9.72 -9.70
C PRO A 61 -7.00 -11.25 -9.78
N HIS A 62 -6.82 -11.78 -11.02
CA HIS A 62 -6.79 -13.20 -11.28
C HIS A 62 -5.83 -13.53 -12.44
N ASN A 63 -5.21 -14.73 -12.45
CA ASN A 63 -4.27 -15.16 -13.49
C ASN A 63 -4.88 -15.23 -14.90
N LYS A 64 -6.20 -15.49 -14.99
CA LYS A 64 -6.96 -15.46 -16.25
C LYS A 64 -7.33 -14.04 -16.71
N GLY A 65 -7.17 -13.03 -15.86
CA GLY A 65 -7.50 -11.64 -16.07
C GLY A 65 -8.47 -11.13 -15.01
N MET A 66 -8.35 -9.86 -14.64
CA MET A 66 -9.27 -9.18 -13.73
C MET A 66 -10.50 -8.73 -14.52
N ILE A 67 -11.69 -9.08 -14.07
CA ILE A 67 -12.93 -8.49 -14.59
C ILE A 67 -12.98 -7.06 -14.07
N ALA A 68 -12.90 -6.10 -15.00
CA ALA A 68 -12.85 -4.69 -14.62
C ALA A 68 -14.20 -4.22 -14.07
N GLU A 69 -14.15 -3.61 -12.88
CA GLU A 69 -15.30 -2.98 -12.22
C GLU A 69 -15.09 -1.47 -12.13
N THR A 70 -16.19 -0.72 -12.09
CA THR A 70 -16.13 0.74 -11.93
C THR A 70 -15.59 1.12 -10.57
N ILE A 71 -14.57 1.97 -10.56
CA ILE A 71 -14.01 2.58 -9.34
C ILE A 71 -14.79 3.87 -9.05
N PRO A 72 -15.31 4.06 -7.83
CA PRO A 72 -16.09 5.25 -7.49
C PRO A 72 -15.23 6.52 -7.54
N MET A 73 -15.87 7.66 -7.79
CA MET A 73 -15.21 8.94 -7.98
C MET A 73 -14.30 9.32 -6.82
N TRP A 74 -14.70 9.04 -5.58
CA TRP A 74 -13.91 9.36 -4.39
C TRP A 74 -12.58 8.60 -4.31
N LEU A 75 -12.45 7.42 -4.95
CA LEU A 75 -11.18 6.69 -5.10
C LEU A 75 -10.45 7.07 -6.40
N ASN A 76 -11.19 7.36 -7.47
CA ASN A 76 -10.59 7.67 -8.77
C ASN A 76 -9.67 8.89 -8.71
N ASN A 77 -9.95 9.87 -7.85
CA ASN A 77 -9.09 11.03 -7.65
C ASN A 77 -7.68 10.63 -7.19
N TYR A 78 -7.53 9.56 -6.41
CA TYR A 78 -6.23 9.06 -5.94
C TYR A 78 -5.52 8.23 -7.00
N LEU A 79 -6.26 7.50 -7.84
CA LEU A 79 -5.68 6.89 -9.05
C LEU A 79 -5.06 7.95 -9.95
N LEU A 80 -5.76 9.07 -10.18
CA LEU A 80 -5.25 10.19 -10.98
C LEU A 80 -4.04 10.88 -10.32
N LYS A 81 -4.00 11.00 -8.99
CA LYS A 81 -2.82 11.51 -8.28
C LYS A 81 -1.60 10.62 -8.50
N ILE A 82 -1.76 9.30 -8.41
CA ILE A 82 -0.67 8.33 -8.64
C ILE A 82 -0.27 8.29 -10.10
N ASP A 83 -1.23 8.34 -11.04
CA ASP A 83 -0.97 8.36 -12.48
C ASP A 83 -0.07 9.53 -12.87
N LYS A 84 -0.32 10.73 -12.31
CA LYS A 84 0.49 11.93 -12.52
C LYS A 84 1.96 11.77 -12.08
N LEU A 85 2.26 10.91 -11.13
CA LEU A 85 3.64 10.62 -10.71
C LEU A 85 4.40 9.77 -11.73
N ASN A 86 3.70 9.18 -12.69
CA ASN A 86 4.24 8.30 -13.75
C ASN A 86 5.09 7.13 -13.27
N VAL A 87 4.93 6.70 -12.02
CA VAL A 87 5.71 5.62 -11.40
C VAL A 87 5.42 4.23 -11.97
N MET A 88 4.39 4.11 -12.78
CA MET A 88 4.02 2.89 -13.49
C MET A 88 4.34 2.97 -15.00
N ASN A 89 5.23 3.88 -15.39
CA ASN A 89 5.74 4.03 -16.75
C ASN A 89 4.64 4.07 -17.83
N GLY A 90 3.67 4.97 -17.65
CA GLY A 90 2.51 5.15 -18.52
C GLY A 90 1.37 4.16 -18.35
N ASN A 91 1.53 3.12 -17.51
CA ASN A 91 0.45 2.22 -17.15
C ASN A 91 -0.45 2.86 -16.10
N LYS A 92 -1.71 3.07 -16.42
CA LYS A 92 -2.66 3.71 -15.49
C LYS A 92 -3.05 2.77 -14.37
N PRO A 93 -3.00 3.19 -13.11
CA PRO A 93 -3.51 2.39 -12.00
C PRO A 93 -5.01 2.11 -12.19
N ASN A 94 -5.42 0.86 -11.96
CA ASN A 94 -6.78 0.39 -12.21
C ASN A 94 -7.33 -0.54 -11.12
N HIS A 95 -6.61 -0.67 -10.01
CA HIS A 95 -6.99 -1.50 -8.88
C HIS A 95 -6.61 -0.82 -7.56
N ILE A 96 -7.52 -0.86 -6.59
CA ILE A 96 -7.27 -0.41 -5.22
C ILE A 96 -7.71 -1.49 -4.25
N LEU A 97 -6.79 -1.88 -3.37
CA LEU A 97 -7.08 -2.70 -2.20
C LEU A 97 -7.10 -1.79 -0.97
N VAL A 98 -8.27 -1.66 -0.36
CA VAL A 98 -8.41 -1.01 0.95
C VAL A 98 -8.23 -2.06 2.02
N ASN A 99 -7.25 -1.93 2.91
CA ASN A 99 -7.11 -2.78 4.09
C ASN A 99 -7.38 -1.97 5.35
N GLU A 100 -8.02 -2.61 6.33
CA GLU A 100 -8.17 -2.12 7.69
C GLU A 100 -7.45 -3.06 8.64
N TYR A 101 -6.63 -2.48 9.51
CA TYR A 101 -5.93 -3.14 10.61
C TYR A 101 -6.31 -2.46 11.92
N THR A 102 -6.93 -3.17 12.84
CA THR A 102 -7.08 -2.71 14.23
C THR A 102 -5.80 -3.01 15.03
N PRO A 103 -5.58 -2.39 16.20
CA PRO A 103 -4.46 -2.75 17.07
C PRO A 103 -4.36 -4.26 17.27
N GLY A 104 -3.15 -4.81 17.24
CA GLY A 104 -2.90 -6.25 17.29
C GLY A 104 -3.12 -7.00 15.98
N GLN A 105 -3.46 -6.33 14.89
CA GLN A 105 -3.59 -6.93 13.56
C GLN A 105 -2.41 -6.58 12.66
N GLY A 106 -2.11 -7.48 11.72
CA GLY A 106 -1.00 -7.33 10.80
C GLY A 106 -1.18 -8.14 9.53
N ILE A 107 -0.09 -8.31 8.80
CA ILE A 107 -0.02 -9.16 7.61
C ILE A 107 1.33 -9.86 7.58
N LEU A 108 1.31 -11.18 7.42
CA LEU A 108 2.51 -11.99 7.32
C LEU A 108 3.41 -11.53 6.15
N PRO A 109 4.73 -11.72 6.26
CA PRO A 109 5.66 -11.41 5.18
C PRO A 109 5.29 -12.13 3.87
N HIS A 110 5.11 -11.34 2.79
CA HIS A 110 4.69 -11.83 1.48
C HIS A 110 5.23 -10.93 0.36
N LEU A 111 5.10 -11.40 -0.88
CA LEU A 111 5.21 -10.60 -2.10
C LEU A 111 3.82 -10.30 -2.63
N ASP A 112 3.62 -9.15 -3.27
CA ASP A 112 2.34 -8.81 -3.92
C ASP A 112 2.00 -9.73 -5.11
N GLY A 113 3.02 -10.30 -5.74
CA GLY A 113 2.87 -11.29 -6.80
C GLY A 113 2.79 -10.70 -8.21
N PHE A 114 2.88 -11.59 -9.19
CA PHE A 114 3.05 -11.30 -10.64
C PHE A 114 1.78 -10.80 -11.37
N LEU A 115 0.67 -10.70 -10.67
CA LEU A 115 -0.58 -10.19 -11.27
C LEU A 115 -0.57 -8.67 -11.48
N PHE A 116 0.40 -7.99 -10.89
CA PHE A 116 0.51 -6.53 -10.89
C PHE A 116 1.74 -6.07 -11.69
N TYR A 117 1.64 -4.86 -12.25
CA TYR A 117 2.81 -4.14 -12.73
C TYR A 117 3.81 -3.94 -11.56
N PRO A 118 5.13 -4.06 -11.79
CA PRO A 118 6.13 -4.11 -10.71
C PRO A 118 6.35 -2.76 -9.99
N THR A 119 5.25 -2.14 -9.59
CA THR A 119 5.21 -0.94 -8.75
C THR A 119 3.99 -1.02 -7.84
N ILE A 120 4.21 -0.90 -6.55
CA ILE A 120 3.15 -0.83 -5.53
C ILE A 120 3.17 0.56 -4.92
N THR A 121 2.00 1.18 -4.82
CA THR A 121 1.84 2.44 -4.11
C THR A 121 0.84 2.28 -2.99
N THR A 122 1.16 2.82 -1.81
CA THR A 122 0.30 2.69 -0.63
C THR A 122 0.12 4.04 0.05
N ILE A 123 -1.11 4.51 0.16
CA ILE A 123 -1.49 5.67 0.99
C ILE A 123 -1.95 5.13 2.34
N SER A 124 -1.32 5.60 3.43
CA SER A 124 -1.67 5.26 4.81
C SER A 124 -2.62 6.29 5.41
N LEU A 125 -3.56 5.86 6.24
CA LEU A 125 -4.61 6.70 6.83
C LEU A 125 -4.84 6.33 8.29
N ALA A 126 -5.24 7.30 9.08
CA ALA A 126 -5.69 7.25 10.46
C ALA A 126 -4.60 6.90 11.47
N SER A 127 -3.89 5.79 11.32
CA SER A 127 -2.80 5.38 12.20
C SER A 127 -1.54 5.02 11.42
N HIS A 128 -0.41 5.02 12.10
CA HIS A 128 0.86 4.55 11.57
C HIS A 128 0.93 3.00 11.55
N ALA A 129 1.93 2.48 10.84
CA ALA A 129 2.44 1.13 10.98
C ALA A 129 3.93 1.07 10.62
N ILE A 130 4.65 0.10 11.14
CA ILE A 130 5.99 -0.26 10.65
C ILE A 130 5.84 -1.37 9.61
N LEU A 131 6.31 -1.11 8.39
CA LEU A 131 6.41 -2.08 7.32
C LEU A 131 7.81 -2.69 7.34
N ASN A 132 7.89 -3.96 7.70
CA ASN A 132 9.12 -4.71 7.81
C ASN A 132 9.45 -5.40 6.48
N PHE A 133 10.73 -5.42 6.11
CA PHE A 133 11.24 -6.11 4.92
C PHE A 133 12.17 -7.25 5.33
N TYR A 134 12.00 -8.40 4.65
CA TYR A 134 12.69 -9.64 4.98
C TYR A 134 13.36 -10.23 3.74
N GLU A 135 14.52 -10.85 3.92
CA GLU A 135 15.07 -11.72 2.88
C GLU A 135 14.14 -12.92 2.62
N PRO A 136 14.08 -13.42 1.39
CA PRO A 136 13.35 -14.65 1.09
C PRO A 136 13.81 -15.80 2.00
N ILE A 137 12.86 -16.65 2.39
CA ILE A 137 13.13 -17.82 3.23
C ILE A 137 14.07 -18.76 2.46
N SER A 138 15.26 -19.01 3.00
CA SER A 138 16.19 -20.00 2.48
C SER A 138 16.14 -21.28 3.33
N LYS A 139 16.64 -22.40 2.78
CA LYS A 139 16.71 -23.68 3.52
C LYS A 139 17.51 -23.61 4.84
N HIS A 140 18.26 -22.54 5.05
CA HIS A 140 19.14 -22.34 6.22
C HIS A 140 18.66 -21.27 7.20
N THR A 141 17.53 -20.61 6.93
CA THR A 141 16.99 -19.54 7.79
C THR A 141 15.65 -19.99 8.40
N ASN A 142 15.68 -20.39 9.67
CA ASN A 142 14.49 -20.80 10.42
C ASN A 142 13.76 -19.64 11.10
N ILE A 143 14.30 -18.42 11.07
CA ILE A 143 13.73 -17.25 11.74
C ILE A 143 13.74 -16.07 10.75
N LEU A 144 12.57 -15.54 10.44
CA LEU A 144 12.42 -14.31 9.70
C LEU A 144 12.70 -13.13 10.64
N LYS A 145 13.85 -12.47 10.44
CA LYS A 145 14.15 -11.19 11.10
C LYS A 145 14.06 -10.08 10.04
N PRO A 146 13.44 -8.93 10.38
CA PRO A 146 13.47 -7.78 9.49
C PRO A 146 14.91 -7.37 9.16
N LYS A 147 15.19 -7.15 7.89
CA LYS A 147 16.46 -6.61 7.42
C LYS A 147 16.50 -5.08 7.57
N PHE A 148 15.39 -4.44 7.28
CA PHE A 148 15.12 -3.03 7.48
C PHE A 148 13.61 -2.80 7.50
N SER A 149 13.20 -1.59 7.84
CA SER A 149 11.79 -1.22 7.98
C SER A 149 11.53 0.20 7.49
N PHE A 150 10.27 0.50 7.18
CA PHE A 150 9.78 1.86 6.94
C PHE A 150 8.64 2.19 7.89
N LEU A 151 8.66 3.39 8.45
CA LEU A 151 7.54 3.94 9.22
C LEU A 151 6.57 4.61 8.26
N LEU A 152 5.33 4.17 8.29
CA LEU A 152 4.24 4.68 7.46
C LEU A 152 3.33 5.54 8.32
N GLU A 153 3.49 6.86 8.26
CA GLU A 153 2.60 7.80 8.97
C GLU A 153 1.24 7.93 8.27
N PRO A 154 0.19 8.38 8.95
CA PRO A 154 -1.05 8.81 8.31
C PRO A 154 -0.77 9.84 7.21
N ARG A 155 -1.59 9.83 6.16
CA ARG A 155 -1.50 10.71 4.99
C ARG A 155 -0.25 10.56 4.12
N SER A 156 0.65 9.63 4.45
CA SER A 156 1.85 9.36 3.66
C SER A 156 1.57 8.49 2.44
N LEU A 157 2.43 8.63 1.42
CA LEU A 157 2.53 7.74 0.28
C LEU A 157 3.86 6.99 0.32
N LEU A 158 3.81 5.67 0.25
CA LEU A 158 4.96 4.81 -0.02
C LEU A 158 4.87 4.27 -1.44
N ILE A 159 5.99 4.27 -2.17
CA ILE A 159 6.14 3.66 -3.50
C ILE A 159 7.26 2.64 -3.42
N LEU A 160 6.99 1.40 -3.85
CA LEU A 160 7.94 0.28 -3.86
C LEU A 160 8.13 -0.23 -5.29
N GLN A 161 9.39 -0.40 -5.72
CA GLN A 161 9.77 -0.90 -7.05
C GLN A 161 10.96 -1.87 -6.93
N ASP A 162 11.40 -2.43 -8.04
CA ASP A 162 12.58 -3.29 -8.15
C ASP A 162 12.58 -4.45 -7.16
N LYS A 163 13.65 -4.60 -6.38
CA LYS A 163 13.82 -5.66 -5.39
C LYS A 163 12.76 -5.61 -4.27
N LEU A 164 12.20 -4.42 -3.97
CA LEU A 164 11.12 -4.28 -2.97
C LEU A 164 9.79 -4.83 -3.46
N PHE A 165 9.61 -4.95 -4.77
CA PHE A 165 8.47 -5.63 -5.37
C PHE A 165 8.73 -7.12 -5.59
N SER A 166 9.93 -7.48 -6.11
CA SER A 166 10.18 -8.79 -6.69
C SER A 166 10.98 -9.75 -5.80
N HIS A 167 11.66 -9.25 -4.78
CA HIS A 167 12.60 -10.03 -3.96
C HIS A 167 12.28 -10.00 -2.48
N TYR A 168 12.26 -8.81 -1.85
CA TYR A 168 12.02 -8.70 -0.42
C TYR A 168 10.56 -9.01 -0.06
N LEU A 169 10.36 -9.93 0.88
CA LEU A 169 9.07 -10.08 1.51
C LEU A 169 8.80 -8.86 2.39
N HIS A 170 7.56 -8.40 2.44
CA HIS A 170 7.16 -7.32 3.32
C HIS A 170 5.95 -7.71 4.16
N GLY A 171 5.89 -7.20 5.39
CA GLY A 171 4.84 -7.52 6.35
C GLY A 171 4.70 -6.48 7.44
N ILE A 172 3.60 -6.55 8.17
CA ILE A 172 3.30 -5.72 9.35
C ILE A 172 3.05 -6.69 10.50
N GLU A 173 3.78 -6.54 11.59
CA GLU A 173 3.62 -7.38 12.77
C GLU A 173 2.26 -7.15 13.45
N ASP A 174 1.71 -8.18 14.07
CA ASP A 174 0.42 -8.19 14.78
C ASP A 174 0.60 -7.76 16.25
N ILE A 175 1.01 -6.51 16.44
CA ILE A 175 1.31 -5.90 17.74
C ILE A 175 0.45 -4.66 17.98
N ASN A 176 0.34 -4.25 19.24
CA ASN A 176 -0.43 -3.05 19.63
C ASN A 176 0.42 -1.77 19.71
N GLU A 177 1.74 -1.93 19.76
CA GLU A 177 2.69 -0.83 20.00
C GLU A 177 3.94 -1.06 19.14
N ASP A 178 4.36 -0.05 18.40
CA ASP A 178 5.61 -0.03 17.66
C ASP A 178 6.74 0.61 18.47
N ILE A 179 7.96 0.12 18.30
CA ILE A 179 9.17 0.69 18.89
C ILE A 179 10.03 1.27 17.77
N ILE A 180 10.43 2.52 17.90
CA ILE A 180 11.33 3.17 16.95
C ILE A 180 12.75 2.64 17.13
N THR A 181 13.29 2.07 16.05
CA THR A 181 14.64 1.47 16.03
C THR A 181 15.47 2.02 14.87
N ASP A 182 16.78 1.78 14.91
CA ASP A 182 17.72 2.17 13.85
C ASP A 182 17.49 1.41 12.53
N SER A 183 16.67 0.34 12.53
CA SER A 183 16.31 -0.38 11.31
C SER A 183 15.26 0.35 10.47
N ILE A 184 14.64 1.42 10.97
CA ILE A 184 13.66 2.22 10.24
C ILE A 184 14.41 3.28 9.41
N LEU A 185 14.44 3.10 8.09
CA LEU A 185 15.33 3.84 7.20
C LEU A 185 14.76 5.20 6.71
N ASN A 186 13.50 5.51 6.99
CA ASN A 186 12.84 6.73 6.49
C ASN A 186 12.44 7.72 7.60
N LEU A 187 13.02 7.64 8.78
CA LEU A 187 12.65 8.51 9.92
C LEU A 187 12.87 10.00 9.62
N ASP A 188 13.94 10.32 8.89
CA ASP A 188 14.25 11.70 8.51
C ASP A 188 13.27 12.31 7.50
N MET A 189 12.49 11.45 6.82
CA MET A 189 11.47 11.83 5.83
C MET A 189 10.07 11.95 6.45
N CYS A 190 9.90 11.53 7.70
CA CYS A 190 8.63 11.59 8.40
C CYS A 190 8.24 13.03 8.74
N SER A 191 6.94 13.30 8.80
CA SER A 191 6.39 14.60 9.19
C SER A 191 6.62 14.90 10.67
N SER A 192 6.64 13.86 11.50
CA SER A 192 6.92 13.94 12.94
C SER A 192 8.36 13.55 13.25
N LYS A 193 8.91 14.10 14.34
CA LYS A 193 10.22 13.70 14.85
C LYS A 193 10.07 12.52 15.81
N TYR A 194 10.83 11.48 15.56
CA TYR A 194 10.84 10.28 16.40
C TYR A 194 12.21 10.11 17.05
N SER A 195 12.22 9.87 18.36
CA SER A 195 13.42 9.47 19.09
C SER A 195 13.54 7.95 19.11
N LYS A 196 14.76 7.44 19.10
CA LYS A 196 15.04 6.01 19.28
C LYS A 196 14.39 5.50 20.58
N GLU A 197 13.94 4.25 20.55
CA GLU A 197 13.23 3.54 21.64
C GLU A 197 11.88 4.17 22.03
N LYS A 198 11.43 5.22 21.32
CA LYS A 198 10.09 5.73 21.50
C LYS A 198 9.06 4.64 21.13
N LYS A 199 8.11 4.44 22.03
CA LYS A 199 6.97 3.57 21.83
C LYS A 199 5.80 4.37 21.27
N ILE A 200 5.14 3.80 20.26
CA ILE A 200 4.00 4.43 19.57
C ILE A 200 2.85 3.44 19.55
N LEU A 201 1.75 3.79 20.22
CA LEU A 201 0.55 2.96 20.24
C LEU A 201 -0.13 3.00 18.87
N ARG A 202 -0.50 1.84 18.35
CA ARG A 202 -1.30 1.71 17.14
C ARG A 202 -2.76 1.99 17.43
N GLU A 203 -3.39 2.70 16.50
CA GLU A 203 -4.83 2.80 16.40
C GLU A 203 -5.30 2.05 15.14
N THR A 204 -6.58 2.13 14.80
CA THR A 204 -7.07 1.53 13.56
C THR A 204 -6.46 2.21 12.35
N ARG A 205 -5.72 1.46 11.54
CA ARG A 205 -5.08 1.94 10.31
C ARG A 205 -5.88 1.51 9.10
N ILE A 206 -6.10 2.43 8.18
CA ILE A 206 -6.57 2.15 6.82
C ILE A 206 -5.40 2.34 5.85
N SER A 207 -5.31 1.47 4.84
CA SER A 207 -4.39 1.68 3.71
C SER A 207 -5.09 1.52 2.37
N LEU A 208 -4.75 2.39 1.43
CA LEU A 208 -5.11 2.27 0.02
C LEU A 208 -3.88 1.75 -0.74
N THR A 209 -3.86 0.46 -1.09
CA THR A 209 -2.82 -0.09 -1.95
C THR A 209 -3.27 0.00 -3.40
N ILE A 210 -2.63 0.90 -4.16
CA ILE A 210 -3.00 1.25 -5.54
C ILE A 210 -2.01 0.60 -6.49
N ARG A 211 -2.54 -0.11 -7.51
CA ARG A 211 -1.77 -0.94 -8.43
C ARG A 211 -2.29 -0.84 -9.85
N HIS A 212 -1.47 -1.26 -10.82
CA HIS A 212 -1.92 -1.57 -12.18
C HIS A 212 -1.99 -3.09 -12.35
N VAL A 213 -3.15 -3.59 -12.80
CA VAL A 213 -3.36 -4.98 -13.24
C VAL A 213 -3.32 -5.00 -14.77
N PRO A 214 -2.25 -5.54 -15.40
CA PRO A 214 -2.08 -5.48 -16.85
C PRO A 214 -3.12 -6.30 -17.60
N LYS A 215 -3.52 -7.44 -17.05
CA LYS A 215 -4.47 -8.34 -17.69
C LYS A 215 -5.88 -8.11 -17.16
N THR A 216 -6.68 -7.36 -17.94
CA THR A 216 -8.09 -7.12 -17.64
C THR A 216 -9.00 -7.70 -18.71
N THR A 217 -10.21 -8.07 -18.34
CA THR A 217 -11.27 -8.52 -19.24
C THR A 217 -12.55 -7.72 -18.97
N THR A 218 -13.38 -7.54 -19.99
CA THR A 218 -14.72 -6.98 -19.85
C THR A 218 -15.75 -8.10 -20.02
N PHE A 219 -16.70 -8.19 -19.11
CA PHE A 219 -17.84 -9.11 -19.25
C PHE A 219 -18.81 -8.49 -20.25
N LYS A 220 -18.85 -9.03 -21.49
CA LYS A 220 -19.92 -8.70 -22.44
C LYS A 220 -21.09 -9.66 -22.18
N ILE A 221 -22.16 -9.17 -21.54
CA ILE A 221 -23.44 -9.89 -21.52
C ILE A 221 -24.03 -9.71 -22.92
N ASN A 222 -23.95 -10.75 -23.76
CA ASN A 222 -24.74 -10.82 -24.96
C ASN A 222 -26.21 -11.11 -24.55
N ILE A 223 -26.98 -10.04 -24.36
CA ILE A 223 -28.45 -10.15 -24.29
C ILE A 223 -28.88 -10.48 -25.70
N GLY A 224 -29.05 -11.78 -25.99
CA GLY A 224 -29.60 -12.22 -27.25
C GLY A 224 -30.93 -11.48 -27.49
N LYS A 225 -31.03 -10.77 -28.61
CA LYS A 225 -32.32 -10.28 -29.10
C LYS A 225 -33.14 -11.53 -29.43
N GLN A 226 -34.24 -11.79 -28.68
CA GLN A 226 -35.32 -12.65 -29.07
C GLN A 226 -36.11 -11.96 -30.20
#